data_faef5874b7885d98d97576f92f1b168a
#
_entry.id   faef5874b7885d98d97576f92f1b168a
#
_cell.length_a   1.000
_cell.length_b   1.000
_cell.length_c   1.000
_cell.angle_alpha   90.00
_cell.angle_beta   90.00
_cell.angle_gamma   90.00
#
_symmetry.space_group_name_H-M   'P 1'
#
loop_
_entity.id
_entity.type
_entity.pdbx_description
1 polymer ?
#
loop_
_entity_poly.entity_id
_entity_poly.type
_entity_poly.pdbx_seq_one_letter_code
_entity_poly.pdbx_strand_id
1 'polypeptide(L)'
;MEEAPLNSVESLELMLAIAKEEGIQVRSEWLSGVRGGLVRVGEQPYLFVDESLSVPEQLAQVRSALGVLDWSETSHAQAMAQLLAPVPL
;
A
#
# COMPACT_ATOMS: atom_id res chain seq x y z
N MET A 1 -27.42 -1.88 8.69
CA MET A 1 -26.78 -0.63 8.25
C MET A 1 -25.57 -0.97 7.43
N GLU A 2 -25.49 -0.45 6.26
CA GLU A 2 -24.34 -0.68 5.40
C GLU A 2 -23.18 0.24 5.76
N GLU A 3 -22.00 -0.34 5.83
CA GLU A 3 -20.81 0.47 5.97
C GLU A 3 -20.44 1.05 4.62
N ALA A 4 -20.13 2.33 4.60
CA ALA A 4 -19.59 2.94 3.40
C ALA A 4 -18.22 2.34 3.09
N PRO A 5 -17.91 2.10 1.82
CA PRO A 5 -16.56 1.63 1.48
C PRO A 5 -15.52 2.69 1.86
N LEU A 6 -14.31 2.24 2.14
CA LEU A 6 -13.22 3.15 2.46
C LEU A 6 -12.92 4.05 1.26
N ASN A 7 -12.67 5.33 1.52
CA ASN A 7 -12.21 6.23 0.47
C ASN A 7 -10.72 6.03 0.21
N SER A 8 -10.18 6.72 -0.78
CA SER A 8 -8.79 6.54 -1.18
C SER A 8 -7.80 6.84 -0.06
N VAL A 9 -8.07 7.88 0.73
CA VAL A 9 -7.20 8.25 1.86
C VAL A 9 -7.21 7.14 2.90
N GLU A 10 -8.39 6.68 3.27
CA GLU A 10 -8.54 5.62 4.28
C GLU A 10 -7.90 4.31 3.83
N SER A 11 -8.10 3.94 2.56
CA SER A 11 -7.50 2.74 1.99
C SER A 11 -5.98 2.83 2.01
N LEU A 12 -5.44 3.98 1.61
CA LEU A 12 -4.00 4.20 1.60
C LEU A 12 -3.43 4.11 3.02
N GLU A 13 -4.05 4.79 3.97
CA GLU A 13 -3.58 4.78 5.35
C GLU A 13 -3.61 3.38 5.95
N LEU A 14 -4.67 2.62 5.68
CA LEU A 14 -4.79 1.27 6.20
C LEU A 14 -3.72 0.35 5.59
N MET A 15 -3.50 0.44 4.30
CA MET A 15 -2.48 -0.38 3.64
C MET A 15 -1.09 -0.08 4.18
N LEU A 16 -0.78 1.20 4.40
CA LEU A 16 0.51 1.58 4.96
C LEU A 16 0.67 1.10 6.39
N ALA A 17 -0.40 1.16 7.19
CA ALA A 17 -0.37 0.65 8.56
C ALA A 17 -0.12 -0.85 8.60
N ILE A 18 -0.79 -1.60 7.72
CA ILE A 18 -0.59 -3.05 7.62
C ILE A 18 0.85 -3.37 7.20
N ALA A 19 1.37 -2.63 6.22
CA ALA A 19 2.74 -2.83 5.77
C ALA A 19 3.73 -2.66 6.92
N LYS A 20 3.55 -1.62 7.72
CA LYS A 20 4.42 -1.39 8.89
C LYS A 20 4.34 -2.52 9.90
N GLU A 21 3.14 -3.03 10.16
CA GLU A 21 2.96 -4.15 11.10
C GLU A 21 3.66 -5.41 10.60
N GLU A 22 3.79 -5.58 9.29
CA GLU A 22 4.45 -6.74 8.70
C GLU A 22 5.94 -6.53 8.48
N GLY A 23 6.51 -5.48 9.07
CA GLY A 23 7.95 -5.27 9.04
C GLY A 23 8.48 -4.48 7.85
N ILE A 24 7.60 -3.88 7.06
CA ILE A 24 8.02 -3.05 5.94
C ILE A 24 8.20 -1.62 6.44
N GLN A 25 9.34 -1.02 6.14
CA GLN A 25 9.55 0.39 6.46
C GLN A 25 8.91 1.26 5.39
N VAL A 26 8.03 2.16 5.82
CA VAL A 26 7.33 3.06 4.89
C VAL A 26 8.01 4.42 4.92
N ARG A 27 8.39 4.91 3.74
CA ARG A 27 8.99 6.22 3.55
C ARG A 27 8.13 7.02 2.60
N SER A 28 7.53 8.09 3.09
CA SER A 28 6.76 9.01 2.25
C SER A 28 7.66 10.20 1.93
N GLU A 29 7.99 10.37 0.66
CA GLU A 29 8.92 11.40 0.22
C GLU A 29 8.45 12.01 -1.08
N TRP A 30 8.89 13.23 -1.34
CA TRP A 30 8.58 13.93 -2.59
C TRP A 30 9.54 13.43 -3.65
N LEU A 31 9.07 12.54 -4.53
CA LEU A 31 9.93 11.89 -5.52
C LEU A 31 9.77 12.46 -6.93
N SER A 32 8.84 13.41 -7.13
CA SER A 32 8.60 14.06 -8.41
C SER A 32 8.35 13.09 -9.56
N GLY A 33 7.62 12.02 -9.28
CA GLY A 33 7.32 11.00 -10.29
C GLY A 33 8.45 10.03 -10.57
N VAL A 34 9.59 10.20 -9.90
CA VAL A 34 10.68 9.23 -9.96
C VAL A 34 10.27 8.03 -9.11
N ARG A 35 10.67 6.85 -9.53
CA ARG A 35 10.31 5.59 -8.94
C ARG A 35 10.05 5.53 -7.45
N GLY A 36 8.80 5.32 -7.06
CA GLY A 36 8.44 4.81 -5.76
C GLY A 36 8.29 3.29 -5.82
N GLY A 37 7.79 2.69 -4.75
CA GLY A 37 7.48 1.27 -4.70
C GLY A 37 8.32 0.51 -3.70
N LEU A 38 8.31 -0.80 -3.83
CA LEU A 38 8.94 -1.71 -2.87
C LEU A 38 10.39 -1.97 -3.26
N VAL A 39 11.29 -1.71 -2.32
CA VAL A 39 12.73 -1.91 -2.50
C VAL A 39 13.27 -2.70 -1.30
N ARG A 40 14.15 -3.64 -1.55
CA ARG A 40 14.78 -4.38 -0.47
C ARG A 40 16.22 -3.93 -0.31
N VAL A 41 16.60 -3.57 0.92
CA VAL A 41 17.96 -3.21 1.26
C VAL A 41 18.45 -4.25 2.28
N GLY A 42 19.33 -5.12 1.86
CA GLY A 42 19.67 -6.30 2.64
C GLY A 42 18.43 -7.16 2.79
N GLU A 43 18.03 -7.45 4.02
CA GLU A 43 16.81 -8.21 4.29
C GLU A 43 15.64 -7.31 4.68
N GLN A 44 15.84 -6.00 4.72
CA GLN A 44 14.82 -5.05 5.13
C GLN A 44 14.06 -4.51 3.93
N PRO A 45 12.75 -4.76 3.83
CA PRO A 45 11.95 -4.16 2.76
C PRO A 45 11.56 -2.72 3.10
N TYR A 46 11.61 -1.86 2.10
CA TYR A 46 11.18 -0.46 2.19
C TYR A 46 10.10 -0.20 1.15
N LEU A 47 9.08 0.51 1.56
CA LEU A 47 8.04 0.98 0.65
C LEU A 47 8.16 2.50 0.54
N PHE A 48 8.49 2.98 -0.66
CA PHE A 48 8.57 4.40 -0.93
C PHE A 48 7.27 4.89 -1.55
N VAL A 49 6.66 5.87 -0.92
CA VAL A 49 5.42 6.49 -1.38
C VAL A 49 5.74 7.89 -1.88
N ASP A 50 5.35 8.19 -3.11
CA ASP A 50 5.66 9.48 -3.73
C ASP A 50 4.60 10.53 -3.36
N GLU A 51 4.97 11.47 -2.51
CA GLU A 51 4.07 12.53 -2.06
C GLU A 51 3.76 13.56 -3.14
N SER A 52 4.48 13.54 -4.27
CA SER A 52 4.17 14.43 -5.39
C SER A 52 2.94 13.96 -6.17
N LEU A 53 2.52 12.72 -5.97
CA LEU A 53 1.36 12.16 -6.64
C LEU A 53 0.07 12.49 -5.88
N SER A 54 -1.05 12.48 -6.58
CA SER A 54 -2.36 12.59 -5.93
C SER A 54 -2.61 11.36 -5.05
N VAL A 55 -3.55 11.47 -4.12
CA VAL A 55 -3.86 10.33 -3.24
C VAL A 55 -4.29 9.10 -4.04
N PRO A 56 -5.19 9.19 -5.04
CA PRO A 56 -5.51 8.02 -5.87
C PRO A 56 -4.30 7.43 -6.58
N GLU A 57 -3.36 8.27 -7.02
CA GLU A 57 -2.15 7.80 -7.67
C GLU A 57 -1.21 7.11 -6.67
N GLN A 58 -1.08 7.69 -5.47
CA GLN A 58 -0.31 7.04 -4.40
C GLN A 58 -0.90 5.68 -4.06
N LEU A 59 -2.22 5.60 -3.97
CA LEU A 59 -2.90 4.35 -3.67
C LEU A 59 -2.62 3.30 -4.75
N ALA A 60 -2.68 3.69 -6.02
CA ALA A 60 -2.37 2.78 -7.13
C ALA A 60 -0.93 2.28 -7.04
N GLN A 61 0.01 3.18 -6.70
CA GLN A 61 1.41 2.83 -6.54
C GLN A 61 1.60 1.82 -5.41
N VAL A 62 0.97 2.06 -4.27
CA VAL A 62 1.07 1.18 -3.10
C VAL A 62 0.43 -0.18 -3.39
N ARG A 63 -0.72 -0.21 -4.05
CA ARG A 63 -1.36 -1.46 -4.45
C ARG A 63 -0.44 -2.29 -5.35
N SER A 64 0.15 -1.64 -6.32
CA SER A 64 1.05 -2.31 -7.24
C SER A 64 2.26 -2.90 -6.52
N ALA A 65 2.83 -2.12 -5.60
CA ALA A 65 4.00 -2.55 -4.83
C ALA A 65 3.68 -3.69 -3.87
N LEU A 66 2.61 -3.56 -3.09
CA LEU A 66 2.26 -4.57 -2.08
C LEU A 66 1.60 -5.80 -2.69
N GLY A 67 1.04 -5.65 -3.88
CA GLY A 67 0.38 -6.76 -4.58
C GLY A 67 1.31 -7.87 -5.03
N VAL A 68 2.62 -7.63 -5.06
CA VAL A 68 3.59 -8.67 -5.42
C VAL A 68 3.92 -9.59 -4.25
N LEU A 69 3.49 -9.22 -3.05
CA LEU A 69 3.76 -10.01 -1.85
C LEU A 69 2.63 -10.98 -1.54
N ASP A 70 2.98 -12.08 -0.90
CA ASP A 70 2.00 -13.07 -0.47
C ASP A 70 1.56 -12.74 0.96
N TRP A 71 0.30 -12.37 1.12
CA TRP A 71 -0.28 -11.99 2.40
C TRP A 71 -1.04 -13.13 3.08
N SER A 72 -1.11 -14.31 2.44
CA SER A 72 -1.97 -15.41 2.89
C SER A 72 -1.60 -15.96 4.27
N GLU A 73 -0.34 -15.82 4.65
CA GLU A 73 0.15 -16.33 5.95
C GLU A 73 0.11 -15.25 7.05
N THR A 74 -0.37 -14.05 6.74
CA THR A 74 -0.40 -12.96 7.71
C THR A 74 -1.77 -12.86 8.36
N SER A 75 -1.83 -12.18 9.51
CA SER A 75 -3.09 -11.89 10.17
C SER A 75 -3.94 -10.89 9.37
N HIS A 76 -3.36 -10.27 8.35
CA HIS A 76 -4.03 -9.28 7.52
C HIS A 76 -4.45 -9.83 6.15
N ALA A 77 -4.42 -11.14 5.96
CA ALA A 77 -4.70 -11.76 4.66
C ALA A 77 -6.04 -11.32 4.08
N GLN A 78 -7.09 -11.33 4.90
CA GLN A 78 -8.44 -10.99 4.43
C GLN A 78 -8.55 -9.50 4.09
N ALA A 79 -8.02 -8.64 4.95
CA ALA A 79 -8.05 -7.20 4.69
C ALA A 79 -7.27 -6.85 3.42
N MET A 80 -6.08 -7.43 3.25
CA MET A 80 -5.27 -7.16 2.07
C MET A 80 -5.90 -7.72 0.80
N ALA A 81 -6.59 -8.85 0.87
CA ALA A 81 -7.28 -9.39 -0.28
C ALA A 81 -8.32 -8.38 -0.81
N GLN A 82 -9.01 -7.69 0.10
CA GLN A 82 -9.99 -6.68 -0.29
C GLN A 82 -9.33 -5.39 -0.77
N LEU A 83 -8.29 -4.94 -0.06
CA LEU A 83 -7.60 -3.69 -0.39
C LEU A 83 -6.86 -3.76 -1.72
N LEU A 84 -6.32 -4.92 -2.05
CA LEU A 84 -5.57 -5.14 -3.28
C LEU A 84 -6.43 -5.55 -4.46
N ALA A 85 -7.69 -5.85 -4.22
CA ALA A 85 -8.61 -6.24 -5.29
C ALA A 85 -8.82 -5.07 -6.26
N PRO A 86 -8.91 -5.35 -7.57
CA PRO A 86 -9.20 -4.29 -8.52
C PRO A 86 -10.60 -3.73 -8.27
N VAL A 87 -10.73 -2.42 -8.48
CA VAL A 87 -12.03 -1.76 -8.34
C VAL A 87 -12.93 -2.21 -9.48
N PRO A 88 -14.15 -2.71 -9.17
CA PRO A 88 -15.07 -3.12 -10.23
C PRO A 88 -15.48 -1.91 -11.08
N LEU A 89 -15.56 -2.11 -12.35
CA LEU A 89 -15.98 -1.08 -13.29
C LEU A 89 -17.50 -0.97 -13.39
#